data_48e3457953ef58bd2002a89d9bcf9d47
#
_entry.id   48e3457953ef58bd2002a89d9bcf9d47
#
_cell.length_a   1.000
_cell.length_b   1.000
_cell.length_c   1.000
_cell.angle_alpha   90.00
_cell.angle_beta   90.00
_cell.angle_gamma   90.00
#
_symmetry.space_group_name_H-M   'P 1'
#
loop_
_entity.id
_entity.type
_entity.pdbx_description
1 polymer ?
#
loop_
_entity_poly.entity_id
_entity_poly.type
_entity_poly.pdbx_seq_one_letter_code
_entity_poly.pdbx_strand_id
1 'polypeptide(L)'
;MIGQRIAALRKDALMSQAELARELGVSPSAVGMYEQGRREPSAETLVHLSKFFRVSTDYLLTGELSRAGAEEILARILDGYAGLTSQRLELRKDPPFSRQELMVLFAAMLAEP
;
A
#
# COMPACT_ATOMS: atom_id res chain seq x y z
N MET A 1 13.53 -3.16 4.09
CA MET A 1 13.20 -2.79 5.49
C MET A 1 11.81 -2.19 5.55
N ILE A 2 11.07 -2.52 6.58
CA ILE A 2 9.68 -2.06 6.72
C ILE A 2 9.56 -0.53 6.73
N GLY A 3 10.48 0.17 7.35
CA GLY A 3 10.42 1.63 7.42
C GLY A 3 10.45 2.30 6.05
N GLN A 4 11.25 1.81 5.15
CA GLN A 4 11.31 2.32 3.78
C GLN A 4 10.00 2.10 3.04
N ARG A 5 9.35 0.96 3.26
CA ARG A 5 8.05 0.67 2.64
C ARG A 5 6.96 1.55 3.19
N ILE A 6 6.95 1.79 4.49
CA ILE A 6 6.00 2.73 5.12
C ILE A 6 6.17 4.12 4.53
N ALA A 7 7.41 4.60 4.43
CA ALA A 7 7.69 5.91 3.86
C ALA A 7 7.25 6.01 2.39
N ALA A 8 7.51 4.96 1.60
CA ALA A 8 7.11 4.92 0.19
C ALA A 8 5.59 4.97 0.04
N LEU A 9 4.87 4.16 0.81
CA LEU A 9 3.40 4.14 0.77
C LEU A 9 2.82 5.49 1.17
N ARG A 10 3.37 6.09 2.23
CA ARG A 10 2.93 7.40 2.69
C ARG A 10 3.12 8.47 1.61
N LYS A 11 4.31 8.51 1.01
CA LYS A 11 4.65 9.50 -0.02
C LYS A 11 3.79 9.32 -1.27
N ASP A 12 3.57 8.09 -1.68
CA ASP A 12 2.69 7.79 -2.83
C ASP A 12 1.26 8.24 -2.56
N ALA A 13 0.81 8.19 -1.31
CA ALA A 13 -0.51 8.66 -0.91
C ALA A 13 -0.54 10.18 -0.67
N LEU A 14 0.57 10.88 -0.89
CA LEU A 14 0.69 12.33 -0.69
C LEU A 14 0.37 12.75 0.74
N MET A 15 0.77 11.93 1.71
CA MET A 15 0.54 12.18 3.13
C MET A 15 1.83 12.64 3.82
N SER A 16 1.67 13.56 4.77
CA SER A 16 2.75 13.89 5.69
C SER A 16 2.88 12.83 6.79
N GLN A 17 3.99 12.84 7.51
CA GLN A 17 4.16 11.97 8.68
C GLN A 17 3.07 12.23 9.73
N ALA A 18 2.71 13.50 9.92
CA ALA A 18 1.65 13.89 10.87
C ALA A 18 0.28 13.34 10.45
N GLU A 19 -0.02 13.38 9.16
CA GLU A 19 -1.29 12.85 8.64
C GLU A 19 -1.38 11.34 8.83
N LEU A 20 -0.30 10.62 8.53
CA LEU A 20 -0.26 9.18 8.74
C LEU A 20 -0.35 8.84 10.24
N ALA A 21 0.34 9.60 11.08
CA ALA A 21 0.29 9.42 12.53
C ALA A 21 -1.13 9.57 13.06
N ARG A 22 -1.87 10.54 12.57
CA ARG A 22 -3.27 10.76 12.94
C ARG A 22 -4.12 9.55 12.56
N GLU A 23 -3.92 9.03 11.35
CA GLU A 23 -4.64 7.84 10.88
C GLU A 23 -4.35 6.63 11.76
N LEU A 24 -3.10 6.45 12.16
CA LEU A 24 -2.69 5.29 12.95
C LEU A 24 -2.93 5.46 14.45
N GLY A 25 -3.28 6.65 14.91
CA GLY A 25 -3.45 6.92 16.33
C GLY A 25 -2.15 6.94 17.11
N VAL A 26 -1.04 7.32 16.46
CA VAL A 26 0.28 7.41 17.07
C VAL A 26 0.82 8.83 16.91
N SER A 27 1.95 9.13 17.56
CA SER A 27 2.57 10.44 17.40
C SER A 27 3.30 10.59 16.07
N PRO A 28 3.45 11.81 15.52
CA PRO A 28 4.29 12.01 14.34
C PRO A 28 5.72 11.54 14.53
N SER A 29 6.26 11.70 15.73
CA SER A 29 7.59 11.18 16.06
C SER A 29 7.68 9.67 15.92
N ALA A 30 6.61 8.95 16.29
CA ALA A 30 6.58 7.49 16.13
C ALA A 30 6.66 7.10 14.66
N VAL A 31 5.90 7.77 13.78
CA VAL A 31 5.97 7.50 12.34
C VAL A 31 7.39 7.77 11.82
N GLY A 32 8.00 8.87 12.22
CA GLY A 32 9.39 9.18 11.85
C GLY A 32 10.34 8.08 12.28
N MET A 33 10.19 7.57 13.49
CA MET A 33 11.01 6.46 14.00
C MET A 33 10.79 5.17 13.25
N TYR A 34 9.55 4.85 12.87
CA TYR A 34 9.26 3.69 12.03
C TYR A 34 9.99 3.79 10.68
N GLU A 35 9.90 4.95 10.04
CA GLU A 35 10.51 5.16 8.72
C GLU A 35 12.03 5.10 8.78
N GLN A 36 12.63 5.51 9.89
CA GLN A 36 14.08 5.47 10.09
C GLN A 36 14.59 4.12 10.60
N GLY A 37 13.70 3.20 10.91
CA GLY A 37 14.08 1.90 11.46
C GLY A 37 14.52 1.93 12.92
N ARG A 38 14.22 3.02 13.64
CA ARG A 38 14.56 3.17 15.06
C ARG A 38 13.55 2.52 15.99
N ARG A 39 12.35 2.29 15.49
CA ARG A 39 11.27 1.67 16.26
C ARG A 39 10.44 0.82 15.32
N GLU A 40 10.01 -0.33 15.78
CA GLU A 40 9.11 -1.20 15.01
C GLU A 40 7.67 -0.90 15.38
N PRO A 41 6.76 -0.82 14.37
CA PRO A 41 5.34 -0.73 14.67
C PRO A 41 4.85 -1.96 15.43
N SER A 42 3.90 -1.76 16.33
CA SER A 42 3.24 -2.87 17.01
C SER A 42 2.46 -3.73 15.99
N ALA A 43 2.10 -4.95 16.38
CA ALA A 43 1.27 -5.81 15.55
C ALA A 43 -0.05 -5.11 15.18
N GLU A 44 -0.67 -4.41 16.12
CA GLU A 44 -1.89 -3.66 15.90
C GLU A 44 -1.69 -2.55 14.85
N THR A 45 -0.59 -1.81 14.96
CA THR A 45 -0.25 -0.76 14.00
C THR A 45 0.02 -1.35 12.62
N LEU A 46 0.70 -2.50 12.55
CA LEU A 46 0.94 -3.19 11.27
C LEU A 46 -0.36 -3.59 10.59
N VAL A 47 -1.31 -4.12 11.34
CA VAL A 47 -2.62 -4.48 10.80
C VAL A 47 -3.35 -3.23 10.30
N HIS A 48 -3.27 -2.13 11.03
CA HIS A 48 -3.89 -0.87 10.62
C HIS A 48 -3.25 -0.34 9.32
N LEU A 49 -1.92 -0.35 9.23
CA LEU A 49 -1.20 0.03 8.02
C LEU A 49 -1.62 -0.82 6.82
N SER A 50 -1.69 -2.12 7.03
CA SER A 50 -2.11 -3.08 6.01
C SER A 50 -3.49 -2.73 5.46
N LYS A 51 -4.45 -2.49 6.33
CA LYS A 51 -5.81 -2.16 5.93
C LYS A 51 -5.90 -0.79 5.27
N PHE A 52 -5.21 0.19 5.82
CA PHE A 52 -5.26 1.56 5.31
C PHE A 52 -4.66 1.66 3.92
N PHE A 53 -3.48 1.08 3.71
CA PHE A 53 -2.81 1.11 2.41
C PHE A 53 -3.21 -0.04 1.50
N ARG A 54 -4.04 -0.97 1.95
CA ARG A 54 -4.49 -2.13 1.19
C ARG A 54 -3.35 -2.98 0.67
N VAL A 55 -2.40 -3.23 1.53
CA VAL A 55 -1.28 -4.14 1.30
C VAL A 55 -1.27 -5.20 2.40
N SER A 56 -0.65 -6.35 2.14
CA SER A 56 -0.56 -7.39 3.17
C SER A 56 0.47 -7.00 4.24
N THR A 57 0.31 -7.55 5.43
CA THR A 57 1.33 -7.42 6.48
C THR A 57 2.64 -8.08 6.04
N ASP A 58 2.57 -9.16 5.28
CA ASP A 58 3.75 -9.82 4.71
C ASP A 58 4.53 -8.86 3.80
N TYR A 59 3.82 -8.13 2.94
CA TYR A 59 4.47 -7.12 2.10
C TYR A 59 5.17 -6.05 2.94
N LEU A 60 4.50 -5.56 3.99
CA LEU A 60 5.09 -4.55 4.87
C LEU A 60 6.38 -5.07 5.53
N LEU A 61 6.37 -6.32 5.97
CA LEU A 61 7.48 -6.91 6.72
C LEU A 61 8.62 -7.36 5.82
N THR A 62 8.32 -7.95 4.68
CA THR A 62 9.33 -8.62 3.84
C THR A 62 9.55 -7.95 2.48
N GLY A 63 8.61 -7.13 2.03
CA GLY A 63 8.63 -6.58 0.68
C GLY A 63 8.20 -7.59 -0.38
N GLU A 64 7.77 -8.77 0.03
CA GLU A 64 7.31 -9.81 -0.88
C GLU A 64 5.80 -9.84 -0.94
N LEU A 65 5.27 -10.02 -2.14
CA LEU A 65 3.84 -10.14 -2.35
C LEU A 65 3.48 -11.62 -2.37
N SER A 66 2.60 -12.03 -1.46
CA SER A 66 2.06 -13.38 -1.48
C SER A 66 1.12 -13.56 -2.68
N ARG A 67 0.89 -14.81 -3.07
CA ARG A 67 -0.07 -15.12 -4.13
C ARG A 67 -1.47 -14.57 -3.81
N ALA A 68 -1.90 -14.72 -2.56
CA ALA A 68 -3.19 -14.19 -2.12
C ALA A 68 -3.24 -12.67 -2.22
N GLY A 69 -2.15 -11.98 -1.85
CA GLY A 69 -2.06 -10.53 -2.00
C GLY A 69 -2.10 -10.09 -3.45
N ALA A 70 -1.43 -10.84 -4.35
CA ALA A 70 -1.45 -10.56 -5.78
C ALA A 70 -2.86 -10.75 -6.35
N GLU A 71 -3.57 -11.80 -5.96
CA GLU A 71 -4.95 -12.05 -6.39
C GLU A 71 -5.88 -10.95 -5.93
N GLU A 72 -5.73 -10.46 -4.71
CA GLU A 72 -6.53 -9.34 -4.20
C GLU A 72 -6.30 -8.07 -5.00
N ILE A 73 -5.05 -7.74 -5.31
CA ILE A 73 -4.72 -6.57 -6.13
C ILE A 73 -5.33 -6.73 -7.53
N LEU A 74 -5.21 -7.92 -8.11
CA LEU A 74 -5.77 -8.21 -9.43
C LEU A 74 -7.29 -8.03 -9.42
N ALA A 75 -7.97 -8.52 -8.39
CA ALA A 75 -9.42 -8.35 -8.26
C ALA A 75 -9.81 -6.86 -8.23
N ARG A 76 -9.06 -6.03 -7.49
CA ARG A 76 -9.32 -4.58 -7.46
C ARG A 76 -9.10 -3.92 -8.82
N ILE A 77 -8.09 -4.37 -9.56
CA ILE A 77 -7.85 -3.87 -10.92
C ILE A 77 -9.01 -4.24 -11.84
N LEU A 78 -9.47 -5.47 -11.80
CA LEU A 78 -10.60 -5.92 -12.61
C LEU A 78 -11.87 -5.15 -12.28
N ASP A 79 -12.13 -4.89 -11.00
CA ASP A 79 -13.26 -4.06 -10.59
C ASP A 79 -13.14 -2.64 -11.13
N GLY A 80 -11.94 -2.08 -11.14
CA GLY A 80 -11.67 -0.78 -11.73
C GLY A 80 -11.97 -0.76 -13.21
N TYR A 81 -11.56 -1.78 -13.94
CA TYR A 81 -11.86 -1.91 -15.36
C TYR A 81 -13.34 -2.09 -15.63
N ALA A 82 -14.03 -2.89 -14.83
CA ALA A 82 -15.49 -3.05 -14.94
C ALA A 82 -16.20 -1.70 -14.75
N GLY A 83 -15.76 -0.92 -13.77
CA GLY A 83 -16.28 0.43 -13.53
C GLY A 83 -16.04 1.35 -14.73
N LEU A 84 -14.85 1.29 -15.32
CA LEU A 84 -14.52 2.07 -16.51
C LEU A 84 -15.39 1.67 -17.70
N THR A 85 -15.62 0.40 -17.89
CA THR A 85 -16.45 -0.12 -18.98
C THR A 85 -17.87 0.37 -18.84
N SER A 86 -18.44 0.33 -17.65
CA SER A 86 -19.80 0.80 -17.40
C SER A 86 -19.93 2.31 -17.57
N GLN A 87 -18.85 3.05 -17.43
CA GLN A 87 -18.82 4.49 -17.64
C GLN A 87 -18.36 4.91 -19.05
N ARG A 88 -18.39 3.99 -19.99
CA ARG A 88 -17.96 4.19 -21.38
C ARG A 88 -16.49 4.53 -21.51
N LEU A 89 -15.66 4.05 -20.62
CA LEU A 89 -14.21 4.30 -20.69
C LEU A 89 -13.85 5.77 -20.79
N GLU A 90 -14.63 6.63 -20.18
CA GLU A 90 -14.20 8.02 -20.07
C GLU A 90 -12.83 8.00 -19.38
N LEU A 91 -11.87 8.65 -20.01
CA LEU A 91 -10.51 8.68 -19.52
C LEU A 91 -10.51 9.24 -18.11
N ARG A 92 -10.33 8.38 -17.15
CA ARG A 92 -10.10 8.82 -15.79
C ARG A 92 -8.73 9.48 -15.74
N LYS A 93 -8.70 10.66 -15.16
CA LYS A 93 -7.44 11.37 -14.95
C LYS A 93 -6.59 10.68 -13.93
N ASP A 94 -7.24 10.00 -12.98
CA ASP A 94 -6.56 9.28 -11.89
C ASP A 94 -6.77 7.78 -12.07
N PRO A 95 -5.70 6.99 -11.99
CA PRO A 95 -5.85 5.55 -12.01
C PRO A 95 -6.66 5.09 -10.79
N PRO A 96 -7.46 3.99 -10.91
CA PRO A 96 -8.27 3.50 -9.80
C PRO A 96 -7.45 2.85 -8.68
N PHE A 97 -6.14 2.76 -8.83
CA PHE A 97 -5.22 2.21 -7.84
C PHE A 97 -3.92 3.01 -7.87
N SER A 98 -3.17 2.95 -6.78
CA SER A 98 -1.96 3.73 -6.63
C SER A 98 -0.82 3.18 -7.50
N ARG A 99 0.16 4.04 -7.77
CA ARG A 99 1.39 3.63 -8.45
C ARG A 99 2.09 2.50 -7.70
N GLN A 100 2.09 2.55 -6.36
CA GLN A 100 2.71 1.52 -5.55
C GLN A 100 2.01 0.18 -5.73
N GLU A 101 0.69 0.15 -5.77
CA GLU A 101 -0.08 -1.05 -6.00
C GLU A 101 0.25 -1.67 -7.37
N LEU A 102 0.36 -0.85 -8.40
CA LEU A 102 0.74 -1.31 -9.73
C LEU A 102 2.15 -1.91 -9.75
N MET A 103 3.09 -1.25 -9.10
CA MET A 103 4.47 -1.73 -9.04
C MET A 103 4.55 -3.08 -8.34
N VAL A 104 3.82 -3.25 -7.24
CA VAL A 104 3.76 -4.51 -6.50
C VAL A 104 3.16 -5.61 -7.36
N LEU A 105 2.09 -5.30 -8.08
CA LEU A 105 1.46 -6.26 -8.98
C LEU A 105 2.41 -6.70 -10.10
N PHE A 106 3.06 -5.75 -10.76
CA PHE A 106 4.02 -6.09 -11.82
C PHE A 106 5.18 -6.92 -11.31
N ALA A 107 5.70 -6.60 -10.13
CA ALA A 107 6.75 -7.39 -9.52
C ALA A 107 6.31 -8.83 -9.26
N ALA A 108 5.08 -9.03 -8.78
CA ALA A 108 4.54 -10.36 -8.55
C ALA A 108 4.37 -11.14 -9.85
N MET A 109 3.89 -10.48 -10.90
CA MET A 109 3.71 -11.11 -12.22
C MET A 109 5.03 -11.53 -12.82
N LEU A 110 6.08 -10.74 -12.67
CA LEU A 110 7.41 -11.06 -13.18
C LEU A 110 8.09 -12.17 -12.37
N ALA A 111 7.71 -12.34 -11.11
CA ALA A 111 8.29 -13.36 -10.24
C ALA A 111 7.70 -14.74 -10.45
N GLU A 112 6.56 -14.85 -11.13
CA GLU A 112 5.95 -16.16 -11.42
C GLU A 112 6.70 -16.88 -12.53
N PRO A 113 7.00 -18.18 -12.35
CA PRO A 113 7.62 -18.97 -13.39
C PRO A 113 6.71 -19.22 -14.58
#